data_7c3dd733bfcb50714342bcce13632bcd
#
_entry.id   7c3dd733bfcb50714342bcce13632bcd
#
_cell.length_a   1.000
_cell.length_b   1.000
_cell.length_c   1.000
_cell.angle_alpha   90.00
_cell.angle_beta   90.00
_cell.angle_gamma   90.00
#
_symmetry.space_group_name_H-M   'P 1'
#
loop_
_entity.id
_entity.type
_entity.pdbx_description
1 polymer ?
#
loop_
_entity_poly.entity_id
_entity_poly.type
_entity_poly.pdbx_seq_one_letter_code
_entity_poly.pdbx_strand_id
1 'polypeptide(L)'
;GYEDGAKSVNPDIEVQTAWTNSFVDTQLAQEAAKAMIENGVDVIKHCANACGNGAIAAAVDADIWCQGDSYDQSSLAPENILDSAIYNLDVVIDKAIESVVDDNFEGDVYNLGMADGAVEVLLSDNLTDEVKKTAQDAIDKIVSGELEVERDYTLRD
;
A
#
# COMPACT_ATOMS: atom_id res chain seq x y z
N GLY A 1 -1.21 4.18 -9.04
CA GLY A 1 -1.52 5.00 -7.85
C GLY A 1 -0.29 5.34 -7.02
N TYR A 2 0.51 4.34 -6.62
CA TYR A 2 1.72 4.59 -5.82
C TYR A 2 2.70 5.54 -6.54
N GLU A 3 3.04 5.24 -7.79
CA GLU A 3 3.93 6.06 -8.61
C GLU A 3 3.36 7.47 -8.82
N ASP A 4 2.07 7.58 -9.12
CA ASP A 4 1.42 8.87 -9.34
C ASP A 4 1.41 9.70 -8.05
N GLY A 5 1.13 9.07 -6.91
CA GLY A 5 1.21 9.71 -5.60
C GLY A 5 2.61 10.23 -5.29
N ALA A 6 3.64 9.42 -5.48
CA ALA A 6 5.02 9.82 -5.27
C ALA A 6 5.44 10.99 -6.18
N LYS A 7 5.12 10.90 -7.47
CA LYS A 7 5.40 11.96 -8.46
C LYS A 7 4.59 13.23 -8.26
N SER A 8 3.44 13.16 -7.62
CA SER A 8 2.66 14.35 -7.27
C SER A 8 3.36 15.24 -6.25
N VAL A 9 4.19 14.65 -5.38
CA VAL A 9 4.99 15.36 -4.37
C VAL A 9 6.38 15.72 -4.91
N ASN A 10 7.03 14.80 -5.59
CA ASN A 10 8.32 15.01 -6.22
C ASN A 10 8.32 14.46 -7.65
N PRO A 11 8.16 15.32 -8.68
CA PRO A 11 8.13 14.88 -10.08
C PRO A 11 9.40 14.20 -10.58
N ASP A 12 10.53 14.42 -9.91
CA ASP A 12 11.82 13.86 -10.30
C ASP A 12 12.12 12.51 -9.62
N ILE A 13 11.16 11.98 -8.82
CA ILE A 13 11.34 10.70 -8.15
C ILE A 13 11.37 9.56 -9.18
N GLU A 14 12.34 8.65 -9.02
CA GLU A 14 12.41 7.43 -9.82
C GLU A 14 11.69 6.28 -9.12
N VAL A 15 10.78 5.62 -9.83
CA VAL A 15 10.06 4.45 -9.33
C VAL A 15 10.44 3.23 -10.16
N GLN A 16 10.99 2.23 -9.50
CA GLN A 16 11.31 0.93 -10.09
C GLN A 16 10.24 -0.09 -9.73
N THR A 17 9.93 -1.01 -10.64
CA THR A 17 8.95 -2.08 -10.40
C THR A 17 9.57 -3.43 -10.73
N ALA A 18 9.35 -4.42 -9.87
CA ALA A 18 9.72 -5.81 -10.13
C ALA A 18 8.55 -6.76 -9.82
N TRP A 19 8.40 -7.78 -10.64
CA TRP A 19 7.37 -8.79 -10.51
C TRP A 19 7.98 -10.10 -10.02
N THR A 20 7.56 -10.57 -8.85
CA THR A 20 8.05 -11.83 -8.28
C THR A 20 7.35 -13.06 -8.86
N ASN A 21 6.18 -12.89 -9.49
CA ASN A 21 5.32 -13.97 -9.97
C ASN A 21 5.00 -15.04 -8.90
N SER A 22 5.01 -14.64 -7.63
CA SER A 22 4.68 -15.48 -6.48
C SER A 22 3.95 -14.67 -5.42
N PHE A 23 3.01 -15.29 -4.72
CA PHE A 23 2.32 -14.73 -3.56
C PHE A 23 2.89 -15.21 -2.22
N VAL A 24 3.77 -16.23 -2.25
CA VAL A 24 4.20 -16.93 -1.02
C VAL A 24 5.72 -17.09 -0.90
N ASP A 25 6.46 -17.04 -2.00
CA ASP A 25 7.92 -17.23 -1.99
C ASP A 25 8.64 -15.95 -1.55
N THR A 26 8.94 -15.88 -0.26
CA THR A 26 9.61 -14.72 0.34
C THR A 26 11.03 -14.50 -0.18
N GLN A 27 11.71 -15.56 -0.62
CA GLN A 27 13.08 -15.45 -1.15
C GLN A 27 13.09 -14.66 -2.46
N LEU A 28 12.13 -14.92 -3.35
CA LEU A 28 12.04 -14.17 -4.62
C LEU A 28 11.84 -12.66 -4.38
N ALA A 29 11.00 -12.28 -3.41
CA ALA A 29 10.82 -10.87 -3.08
C ALA A 29 12.06 -10.25 -2.42
N GLN A 30 12.74 -11.02 -1.57
CA GLN A 30 13.98 -10.56 -0.95
C GLN A 30 15.09 -10.33 -1.99
N GLU A 31 15.26 -11.25 -2.95
CA GLU A 31 16.24 -11.11 -4.03
C GLU A 31 15.91 -9.93 -4.95
N ALA A 32 14.65 -9.76 -5.31
CA ALA A 32 14.21 -8.62 -6.11
C ALA A 32 14.45 -7.28 -5.39
N ALA A 33 14.09 -7.20 -4.11
CA ALA A 33 14.31 -6.00 -3.31
C ALA A 33 15.81 -5.68 -3.14
N LYS A 34 16.67 -6.69 -2.89
CA LYS A 34 18.13 -6.51 -2.84
C LYS A 34 18.69 -5.94 -4.14
N ALA A 35 18.24 -6.46 -5.29
CA ALA A 35 18.65 -5.94 -6.59
C ALA A 35 18.24 -4.48 -6.80
N MET A 36 17.03 -4.09 -6.35
CA MET A 36 16.58 -2.69 -6.39
C MET A 36 17.43 -1.79 -5.47
N ILE A 37 17.73 -2.24 -4.25
CA ILE A 37 18.56 -1.52 -3.30
C ILE A 37 19.99 -1.31 -3.85
N GLU A 38 20.58 -2.33 -4.48
CA GLU A 38 21.86 -2.23 -5.17
C GLU A 38 21.83 -1.18 -6.32
N ASN A 39 20.66 -0.95 -6.91
CA ASN A 39 20.44 0.09 -7.92
C ASN A 39 20.06 1.46 -7.32
N GLY A 40 20.16 1.63 -5.99
CA GLY A 40 20.00 2.91 -5.33
C GLY A 40 18.59 3.22 -4.83
N VAL A 41 17.69 2.23 -4.77
CA VAL A 41 16.37 2.40 -4.15
C VAL A 41 16.53 2.53 -2.63
N ASP A 42 15.90 3.55 -2.05
CA ASP A 42 15.95 3.91 -0.63
C ASP A 42 14.62 3.70 0.12
N VAL A 43 13.53 3.41 -0.61
CA VAL A 43 12.24 3.04 -0.04
C VAL A 43 11.66 1.85 -0.78
N ILE A 44 11.30 0.78 -0.07
CA ILE A 44 10.65 -0.40 -0.64
C ILE A 44 9.16 -0.41 -0.29
N LYS A 45 8.29 -0.45 -1.30
CA LYS A 45 6.86 -0.78 -1.16
C LYS A 45 6.59 -2.12 -1.81
N HIS A 46 5.97 -3.03 -1.08
CA HIS A 46 5.48 -4.27 -1.67
C HIS A 46 3.96 -4.27 -1.84
N CYS A 47 3.49 -5.07 -2.78
CA CYS A 47 2.10 -5.45 -2.96
C CYS A 47 2.10 -6.92 -3.43
N ALA A 48 2.60 -7.82 -2.58
CA ALA A 48 2.98 -9.19 -2.96
C ALA A 48 2.50 -10.26 -1.95
N ASN A 49 1.49 -9.93 -1.14
CA ASN A 49 0.97 -10.83 -0.11
C ASN A 49 2.10 -11.31 0.84
N ALA A 50 2.09 -12.57 1.28
CA ALA A 50 3.11 -13.13 2.17
C ALA A 50 4.55 -13.09 1.59
N CYS A 51 4.68 -13.14 0.26
CA CYS A 51 5.94 -12.96 -0.45
C CYS A 51 6.61 -11.62 -0.09
N GLY A 52 5.82 -10.56 0.11
CA GLY A 52 6.31 -9.23 0.46
C GLY A 52 7.09 -9.13 1.78
N ASN A 53 6.93 -10.08 2.69
CA ASN A 53 7.74 -10.13 3.92
C ASN A 53 9.25 -10.26 3.61
N GLY A 54 9.60 -10.87 2.47
CA GLY A 54 10.97 -10.92 2.00
C GLY A 54 11.52 -9.56 1.57
N ALA A 55 10.67 -8.72 0.97
CA ALA A 55 11.04 -7.36 0.61
C ALA A 55 11.27 -6.48 1.85
N ILE A 56 10.41 -6.60 2.87
CA ILE A 56 10.60 -5.93 4.17
C ILE A 56 11.93 -6.39 4.81
N ALA A 57 12.21 -7.70 4.82
CA ALA A 57 13.46 -8.22 5.37
C ALA A 57 14.70 -7.66 4.65
N ALA A 58 14.65 -7.51 3.32
CA ALA A 58 15.74 -6.89 2.56
C ALA A 58 15.94 -5.42 2.91
N ALA A 59 14.86 -4.67 3.13
CA ALA A 59 14.92 -3.27 3.56
C ALA A 59 15.55 -3.14 4.95
N VAL A 60 15.17 -4.02 5.89
CA VAL A 60 15.77 -4.07 7.24
C VAL A 60 17.26 -4.41 7.16
N ASP A 61 17.64 -5.42 6.37
CA ASP A 61 19.05 -5.82 6.18
C ASP A 61 19.92 -4.66 5.65
N ALA A 62 19.33 -3.77 4.84
CA ALA A 62 20.00 -2.65 4.21
C ALA A 62 19.85 -1.32 4.97
N ASP A 63 19.12 -1.32 6.09
CA ASP A 63 18.82 -0.12 6.89
C ASP A 63 18.15 1.01 6.06
N ILE A 64 17.20 0.64 5.20
CA ILE A 64 16.40 1.56 4.42
C ILE A 64 14.92 1.50 4.82
N TRP A 65 14.14 2.44 4.31
CA TRP A 65 12.72 2.52 4.60
C TRP A 65 11.90 1.48 3.84
N CYS A 66 10.79 1.06 4.45
CA CYS A 66 9.81 0.21 3.79
C CYS A 66 8.38 0.58 4.19
N GLN A 67 7.43 0.09 3.39
CA GLN A 67 6.00 0.30 3.59
C GLN A 67 5.28 -1.04 3.59
N GLY A 68 4.37 -1.21 4.54
CA GLY A 68 3.55 -2.41 4.69
C GLY A 68 2.35 -2.45 3.73
N ASP A 69 1.74 -3.63 3.62
CA ASP A 69 0.58 -3.87 2.76
C ASP A 69 -0.39 -4.86 3.41
N SER A 70 -1.68 -4.68 3.15
CA SER A 70 -2.81 -5.51 3.56
C SER A 70 -3.17 -5.47 5.04
N TYR A 71 -2.23 -5.35 5.95
CA TYR A 71 -2.42 -5.28 7.41
C TYR A 71 -1.26 -4.53 8.07
N ASP A 72 -1.39 -4.20 9.35
CA ASP A 72 -0.31 -3.56 10.11
C ASP A 72 0.92 -4.45 10.18
N GLN A 73 1.98 -4.06 9.48
CA GLN A 73 3.26 -4.75 9.43
C GLN A 73 4.36 -4.06 10.25
N SER A 74 4.01 -3.07 11.06
CA SER A 74 4.97 -2.33 11.89
C SER A 74 5.81 -3.24 12.79
N SER A 75 5.24 -4.34 13.28
CA SER A 75 5.95 -5.32 14.11
C SER A 75 7.02 -6.12 13.38
N LEU A 76 7.00 -6.17 12.04
CA LEU A 76 8.01 -6.87 11.24
C LEU A 76 9.31 -6.06 11.11
N ALA A 77 9.19 -4.73 11.10
CA ALA A 77 10.32 -3.81 10.96
C ALA A 77 10.02 -2.48 11.69
N PRO A 78 10.01 -2.48 13.04
CA PRO A 78 9.56 -1.33 13.83
C PRO A 78 10.33 -0.03 13.55
N GLU A 79 11.60 -0.14 13.16
CA GLU A 79 12.48 1.00 12.91
C GLU A 79 12.53 1.41 11.43
N ASN A 80 11.97 0.59 10.51
CA ASN A 80 12.07 0.81 9.08
C ASN A 80 10.71 1.02 8.39
N ILE A 81 9.59 0.61 9.02
CA ILE A 81 8.25 0.81 8.44
C ILE A 81 7.83 2.27 8.57
N LEU A 82 7.45 2.89 7.46
CA LEU A 82 6.90 4.23 7.40
C LEU A 82 5.37 4.24 7.56
N ASP A 83 4.70 3.28 6.95
CA ASP A 83 3.26 3.11 6.99
C ASP A 83 2.86 1.68 6.63
N SER A 84 1.58 1.37 6.82
CA SER A 84 0.97 0.14 6.29
C SER A 84 -0.39 0.49 5.67
N ALA A 85 -0.60 0.06 4.43
CA ALA A 85 -1.93 0.07 3.81
C ALA A 85 -2.76 -1.09 4.39
N ILE A 86 -3.93 -0.77 4.93
CA ILE A 86 -4.80 -1.73 5.59
C ILE A 86 -6.02 -1.99 4.71
N TYR A 87 -6.39 -3.26 4.53
CA TYR A 87 -7.61 -3.66 3.84
C TYR A 87 -8.60 -4.21 4.87
N ASN A 88 -9.62 -3.42 5.19
CA ASN A 88 -10.69 -3.77 6.11
C ASN A 88 -11.72 -4.64 5.37
N LEU A 89 -11.41 -5.94 5.22
CA LEU A 89 -12.24 -6.88 4.48
C LEU A 89 -13.59 -7.15 5.17
N ASP A 90 -13.69 -6.96 6.47
CA ASP A 90 -14.91 -7.00 7.25
C ASP A 90 -15.94 -5.98 6.72
N VAL A 91 -15.52 -4.74 6.46
CA VAL A 91 -16.38 -3.69 5.86
C VAL A 91 -16.96 -4.15 4.51
N VAL A 92 -16.14 -4.80 3.69
CA VAL A 92 -16.59 -5.30 2.38
C VAL A 92 -17.57 -6.46 2.53
N ILE A 93 -17.31 -7.38 3.47
CA ILE A 93 -18.16 -8.52 3.77
C ILE A 93 -19.50 -8.07 4.37
N ASP A 94 -19.46 -7.15 5.34
CA ASP A 94 -20.65 -6.62 5.97
C ASP A 94 -21.55 -5.92 4.95
N LYS A 95 -20.97 -5.14 4.04
CA LYS A 95 -21.72 -4.50 2.95
C LYS A 95 -22.45 -5.50 2.05
N ALA A 96 -21.79 -6.62 1.73
CA ALA A 96 -22.41 -7.68 0.94
C ALA A 96 -23.54 -8.37 1.72
N ILE A 97 -23.36 -8.63 3.02
CA ILE A 97 -24.39 -9.23 3.89
C ILE A 97 -25.59 -8.30 4.02
N GLU A 98 -25.37 -7.01 4.31
CA GLU A 98 -26.41 -5.99 4.42
C GLU A 98 -27.26 -5.92 3.15
N SER A 99 -26.63 -5.94 1.97
CA SER A 99 -27.35 -5.89 0.70
C SER A 99 -28.31 -7.07 0.51
N VAL A 100 -27.94 -8.25 1.02
CA VAL A 100 -28.82 -9.45 0.99
C VAL A 100 -29.93 -9.34 2.03
N VAL A 101 -29.62 -8.87 3.24
CA VAL A 101 -30.60 -8.71 4.32
C VAL A 101 -31.68 -7.67 3.96
N ASP A 102 -31.27 -6.58 3.30
CA ASP A 102 -32.13 -5.49 2.90
C ASP A 102 -32.87 -5.75 1.57
N ASP A 103 -32.73 -6.94 1.00
CA ASP A 103 -33.34 -7.36 -0.27
C ASP A 103 -33.01 -6.42 -1.45
N ASN A 104 -31.80 -5.84 -1.42
CA ASN A 104 -31.29 -4.94 -2.46
C ASN A 104 -30.00 -5.43 -3.13
N PHE A 105 -29.69 -6.72 -2.97
CA PHE A 105 -28.52 -7.32 -3.59
C PHE A 105 -28.65 -7.32 -5.12
N GLU A 106 -27.70 -6.67 -5.76
CA GLU A 106 -27.56 -6.66 -7.22
C GLU A 106 -26.23 -7.32 -7.59
N GLY A 107 -26.20 -8.07 -8.69
CA GLY A 107 -24.98 -8.69 -9.21
C GLY A 107 -24.09 -7.68 -9.90
N ASP A 108 -23.50 -6.77 -9.14
CA ASP A 108 -22.65 -5.67 -9.60
C ASP A 108 -21.29 -5.66 -8.89
N VAL A 109 -20.40 -4.76 -9.32
CA VAL A 109 -19.08 -4.55 -8.70
C VAL A 109 -19.19 -3.41 -7.70
N TYR A 110 -19.09 -3.76 -6.41
CA TYR A 110 -19.08 -2.78 -5.32
C TYR A 110 -17.64 -2.27 -5.12
N ASN A 111 -17.43 -0.99 -5.38
CA ASN A 111 -16.12 -0.36 -5.20
C ASN A 111 -16.12 0.42 -3.88
N LEU A 112 -15.54 -0.17 -2.86
CA LEU A 112 -15.36 0.44 -1.55
C LEU A 112 -13.92 0.94 -1.39
N GLY A 113 -13.75 2.12 -0.81
CA GLY A 113 -12.46 2.77 -0.65
C GLY A 113 -12.27 3.36 0.74
N MET A 114 -11.42 4.38 0.84
CA MET A 114 -11.14 5.07 2.10
C MET A 114 -12.38 5.75 2.67
N ALA A 115 -13.22 6.36 1.84
CA ALA A 115 -14.47 7.01 2.26
C ALA A 115 -15.46 6.04 2.91
N ASP A 116 -15.39 4.76 2.55
CA ASP A 116 -16.23 3.69 3.09
C ASP A 116 -15.59 2.98 4.30
N GLY A 117 -14.34 3.32 4.62
CA GLY A 117 -13.56 2.63 5.65
C GLY A 117 -12.99 1.27 5.21
N ALA A 118 -13.12 0.89 3.94
CA ALA A 118 -12.62 -0.39 3.42
C ALA A 118 -11.10 -0.40 3.22
N VAL A 119 -10.50 0.77 3.10
CA VAL A 119 -9.04 0.96 3.00
C VAL A 119 -8.63 2.10 3.93
N GLU A 120 -7.54 1.90 4.65
CA GLU A 120 -6.91 2.95 5.46
C GLU A 120 -5.38 2.90 5.35
N VAL A 121 -4.70 3.94 5.80
CA VAL A 121 -3.23 3.99 5.91
C VAL A 121 -2.87 4.24 7.37
N LEU A 122 -2.15 3.29 7.96
CA LEU A 122 -1.62 3.41 9.31
C LEU A 122 -0.22 4.01 9.26
N LEU A 123 -0.10 5.27 9.67
CA LEU A 123 1.18 6.00 9.69
C LEU A 123 1.99 5.63 10.92
N SER A 124 3.28 5.32 10.75
CA SER A 124 4.17 4.95 11.85
C SER A 124 4.79 6.17 12.55
N ASP A 125 5.41 5.92 13.71
CA ASP A 125 6.14 6.94 14.45
C ASP A 125 7.53 7.27 13.84
N ASN A 126 7.97 6.51 12.85
CA ASN A 126 9.18 6.81 12.10
C ASN A 126 9.03 8.02 11.15
N LEU A 127 7.79 8.40 10.83
CA LEU A 127 7.51 9.60 10.04
C LEU A 127 7.64 10.87 10.88
N THR A 128 8.18 11.93 10.27
CA THR A 128 8.16 13.27 10.88
C THR A 128 6.74 13.82 10.95
N ASP A 129 6.48 14.75 11.86
CA ASP A 129 5.16 15.41 11.99
C ASP A 129 4.73 16.10 10.68
N GLU A 130 5.68 16.65 9.92
CA GLU A 130 5.42 17.29 8.64
C GLU A 130 4.94 16.28 7.60
N VAL A 131 5.60 15.13 7.51
CA VAL A 131 5.21 14.05 6.59
C VAL A 131 3.89 13.43 7.00
N LYS A 132 3.67 13.17 8.30
CA LYS A 132 2.37 12.69 8.82
C LYS A 132 1.25 13.65 8.45
N LYS A 133 1.48 14.96 8.62
CA LYS A 133 0.48 15.95 8.25
C LYS A 133 0.18 15.95 6.75
N THR A 134 1.20 15.90 5.91
CA THR A 134 1.03 15.86 4.45
C THR A 134 0.25 14.62 4.01
N ALA A 135 0.57 13.45 4.59
CA ALA A 135 -0.15 12.21 4.33
C ALA A 135 -1.62 12.30 4.78
N GLN A 136 -1.87 12.83 5.99
CA GLN A 136 -3.23 13.00 6.51
C GLN A 136 -4.04 13.98 5.66
N ASP A 137 -3.46 15.11 5.24
CA ASP A 137 -4.12 16.07 4.35
C ASP A 137 -4.53 15.41 3.01
N ALA A 138 -3.71 14.49 2.49
CA ALA A 138 -4.04 13.73 1.27
C ALA A 138 -5.16 12.70 1.52
N ILE A 139 -5.12 11.98 2.64
CA ILE A 139 -6.16 11.03 3.06
C ILE A 139 -7.51 11.78 3.19
N ASP A 140 -7.52 12.91 3.89
CA ASP A 140 -8.73 13.71 4.09
C ASP A 140 -9.34 14.18 2.77
N LYS A 141 -8.52 14.56 1.80
CA LYS A 141 -8.97 14.94 0.45
C LYS A 141 -9.53 13.76 -0.33
N ILE A 142 -8.96 12.57 -0.20
CA ILE A 142 -9.50 11.37 -0.83
C ILE A 142 -10.84 10.99 -0.20
N VAL A 143 -10.94 11.02 1.14
CA VAL A 143 -12.17 10.71 1.88
C VAL A 143 -13.27 11.70 1.57
N SER A 144 -12.96 12.99 1.41
CA SER A 144 -13.94 14.03 1.05
C SER A 144 -14.31 14.06 -0.43
N GLY A 145 -13.60 13.32 -1.29
CA GLY A 145 -13.77 13.34 -2.74
C GLY A 145 -13.17 14.59 -3.43
N GLU A 146 -12.38 15.41 -2.71
CA GLU A 146 -11.65 16.54 -3.30
C GLU A 146 -10.50 16.03 -4.19
N LEU A 147 -9.89 14.91 -3.81
CA LEU A 147 -8.86 14.23 -4.59
C LEU A 147 -9.38 12.87 -5.05
N GLU A 148 -9.56 12.73 -6.36
CA GLU A 148 -9.86 11.45 -6.99
C GLU A 148 -8.57 10.78 -7.47
N VAL A 149 -8.39 9.51 -7.09
CA VAL A 149 -7.29 8.68 -7.62
C VAL A 149 -7.79 7.99 -8.88
N GLU A 150 -7.21 8.34 -10.02
CA GLU A 150 -7.58 7.75 -11.31
C GLU A 150 -7.30 6.25 -11.31
N ARG A 151 -8.23 5.47 -11.85
CA ARG A 151 -8.07 4.02 -12.00
C ARG A 151 -7.50 3.70 -13.35
N ASP A 152 -6.29 3.17 -13.36
CA ASP A 152 -5.64 2.67 -14.57
C ASP A 152 -5.85 1.14 -14.66
N TYR A 153 -6.59 0.71 -15.67
CA TYR A 153 -6.83 -0.70 -15.98
C TYR A 153 -5.93 -1.23 -17.10
N THR A 154 -4.95 -0.45 -17.54
CA THR A 154 -4.00 -0.91 -18.56
C THR A 154 -3.09 -1.99 -17.98
N LEU A 155 -2.97 -3.09 -18.72
CA LEU A 155 -1.98 -4.12 -18.39
C LEU A 155 -0.59 -3.53 -18.67
N ARG A 156 0.25 -3.51 -17.66
CA ARG A 156 1.67 -3.16 -17.82
C ARG A 156 2.46 -4.46 -17.96
N ASP A 157 3.20 -4.56 -19.05
CA ASP A 157 4.07 -5.70 -19.36
C ASP A 157 5.30 -5.74 -18.43
#